data_dd6d9f36f3746ab5e484a295e9b8f28e
#
_entry.id   dd6d9f36f3746ab5e484a295e9b8f28e
#
_cell.length_a   1.000
_cell.length_b   1.000
_cell.length_c   1.000
_cell.angle_alpha   90.00
_cell.angle_beta   90.00
_cell.angle_gamma   90.00
#
_symmetry.space_group_name_H-M   'P 1'
#
loop_
_entity.id
_entity.type
_entity.pdbx_description
1 polymer ?
#
loop_
_entity_poly.entity_id
_entity_poly.type
_entity_poly.pdbx_seq_one_letter_code
_entity_poly.pdbx_strand_id
1 'polypeptide(L)'
;LTNSTAKQVIKVVEALERQKVIKVPDPENKGKFIEKEEDDPDMAEAKKILTELLDKKDELKSYDRSVLWNYWGYIYFSEENYDRAMYAYEQLLTEPDATIPLRTSSLLTLAQLNLVKENWDKGINLILQWMDEVESITAQSYYLLGSAYFQKEDFVKARSSMEEAIRLADEEGYRTRENWYVLLAACFSELKEKKIIGATFALEQQLGIYEILVNYYPKKIYFLQLGGTYQQMDREEDYMITLKAAFEKDLLDKEGEYLALAQLLLLSKNPYWAANVLIAGQNKKVVIKNEKSGEDETVQVLK
;
A
#
# COMPACT_ATOMS: atom_id res chain seq x y z
N LEU A 1 -7.35 -33.92 -9.55
CA LEU A 1 -8.52 -34.40 -8.79
C LEU A 1 -8.94 -35.79 -9.28
N THR A 2 -9.43 -36.62 -8.36
CA THR A 2 -10.12 -37.86 -8.72
C THR A 2 -11.43 -37.55 -9.44
N ASN A 3 -11.90 -38.42 -10.34
CA ASN A 3 -13.13 -38.16 -11.12
C ASN A 3 -14.36 -37.86 -10.24
N SER A 4 -14.44 -38.51 -9.07
CA SER A 4 -15.54 -38.30 -8.13
C SER A 4 -15.46 -36.92 -7.49
N THR A 5 -14.28 -36.55 -6.97
CA THR A 5 -14.04 -35.23 -6.35
C THR A 5 -14.18 -34.11 -7.37
N ALA A 6 -13.67 -34.27 -8.59
CA ALA A 6 -13.78 -33.27 -9.65
C ALA A 6 -15.22 -32.88 -9.96
N LYS A 7 -16.14 -33.86 -10.04
CA LYS A 7 -17.57 -33.58 -10.28
C LYS A 7 -18.22 -32.77 -9.17
N GLN A 8 -17.80 -32.99 -7.93
CA GLN A 8 -18.34 -32.21 -6.79
C GLN A 8 -17.70 -30.82 -6.72
N VAL A 9 -16.40 -30.73 -7.01
CA VAL A 9 -15.70 -29.40 -7.05
C VAL A 9 -16.28 -28.52 -8.15
N ILE A 10 -16.69 -29.08 -9.31
CA ILE A 10 -17.40 -28.30 -10.34
C ILE A 10 -18.67 -27.66 -9.75
N LYS A 11 -19.46 -28.39 -8.97
CA LYS A 11 -20.66 -27.84 -8.32
C LYS A 11 -20.32 -26.75 -7.29
N VAL A 12 -19.19 -26.91 -6.57
CA VAL A 12 -18.70 -25.86 -5.65
C VAL A 12 -18.38 -24.59 -6.43
N VAL A 13 -17.69 -24.70 -7.58
CA VAL A 13 -17.38 -23.56 -8.46
C VAL A 13 -18.67 -22.93 -8.99
N GLU A 14 -19.60 -23.72 -9.53
CA GLU A 14 -20.91 -23.25 -10.01
C GLU A 14 -21.70 -22.50 -8.91
N ALA A 15 -21.65 -22.98 -7.67
CA ALA A 15 -22.29 -22.30 -6.56
C ALA A 15 -21.59 -20.96 -6.18
N LEU A 16 -20.25 -20.93 -6.21
CA LEU A 16 -19.48 -19.74 -5.89
C LEU A 16 -19.52 -18.65 -6.99
N GLU A 17 -19.62 -19.08 -8.26
CA GLU A 17 -19.66 -18.18 -9.43
C GLU A 17 -21.10 -17.86 -9.88
N ARG A 18 -22.10 -18.28 -9.11
CA ARG A 18 -23.49 -18.02 -9.47
C ARG A 18 -23.76 -16.54 -9.56
N GLN A 19 -24.47 -16.15 -10.64
CA GLN A 19 -24.91 -14.78 -10.89
C GLN A 19 -26.43 -14.70 -10.94
N LYS A 20 -26.97 -13.54 -10.61
CA LYS A 20 -28.38 -13.18 -10.79
C LYS A 20 -28.49 -12.00 -11.73
N VAL A 21 -29.57 -11.97 -12.51
CA VAL A 21 -29.89 -10.83 -13.36
C VAL A 21 -30.72 -9.82 -12.55
N ILE A 22 -30.22 -8.60 -12.45
CA ILE A 22 -30.91 -7.48 -11.83
C ILE A 22 -31.27 -6.42 -12.85
N LYS A 23 -32.35 -5.65 -12.61
CA LYS A 23 -32.71 -4.49 -13.43
C LYS A 23 -32.19 -3.23 -12.77
N VAL A 24 -31.28 -2.53 -13.44
CA VAL A 24 -30.71 -1.26 -13.00
C VAL A 24 -31.18 -0.13 -13.91
N PRO A 25 -31.31 1.12 -13.40
CA PRO A 25 -31.63 2.26 -14.24
C PRO A 25 -30.63 2.41 -15.39
N ASP A 26 -31.15 2.65 -16.59
CA ASP A 26 -30.32 2.91 -17.77
C ASP A 26 -29.63 4.29 -17.61
N PRO A 27 -28.28 4.37 -17.57
CA PRO A 27 -27.58 5.63 -17.40
C PRO A 27 -27.75 6.60 -18.58
N GLU A 28 -28.08 6.07 -19.78
CA GLU A 28 -28.24 6.85 -21.01
C GLU A 28 -29.71 7.24 -21.27
N ASN A 29 -30.68 6.50 -20.70
CA ASN A 29 -32.11 6.72 -20.95
C ASN A 29 -32.93 6.82 -19.65
N LYS A 30 -33.20 8.02 -19.17
CA LYS A 30 -34.00 8.25 -17.98
C LYS A 30 -35.37 7.54 -18.07
N GLY A 31 -35.67 6.73 -17.06
CA GLY A 31 -36.92 6.00 -16.94
C GLY A 31 -36.96 4.61 -17.59
N LYS A 32 -35.83 4.19 -18.22
CA LYS A 32 -35.64 2.80 -18.69
C LYS A 32 -34.75 2.03 -17.73
N PHE A 33 -34.85 0.72 -17.80
CA PHE A 33 -34.00 -0.22 -17.04
C PHE A 33 -33.28 -1.11 -18.02
N ILE A 34 -32.03 -1.42 -17.69
CA ILE A 34 -31.20 -2.43 -18.38
C ILE A 34 -31.00 -3.62 -17.44
N GLU A 35 -30.86 -4.80 -18.04
CA GLU A 35 -30.48 -6.01 -17.30
C GLU A 35 -28.98 -6.03 -17.09
N LYS A 36 -28.54 -6.28 -15.85
CA LYS A 36 -27.15 -6.42 -15.45
C LYS A 36 -26.98 -7.68 -14.65
N GLU A 37 -25.93 -8.43 -14.93
CA GLU A 37 -25.52 -9.55 -14.11
C GLU A 37 -24.81 -9.03 -12.85
N GLU A 38 -25.15 -9.62 -11.71
CA GLU A 38 -24.56 -9.34 -10.40
C GLU A 38 -24.19 -10.66 -9.72
N ASP A 39 -23.02 -10.70 -9.07
CA ASP A 39 -22.58 -11.89 -8.35
C ASP A 39 -23.58 -12.21 -7.22
N ASP A 40 -24.00 -13.48 -7.16
CA ASP A 40 -24.94 -14.01 -6.16
C ASP A 40 -24.48 -15.41 -5.69
N PRO A 41 -23.28 -15.52 -5.11
CA PRO A 41 -22.70 -16.81 -4.73
C PRO A 41 -23.53 -17.54 -3.69
N ASP A 42 -23.74 -18.84 -3.89
CA ASP A 42 -24.38 -19.72 -2.92
C ASP A 42 -23.36 -20.34 -1.98
N MET A 43 -22.93 -19.56 -0.99
CA MET A 43 -21.96 -20.01 0.01
C MET A 43 -22.48 -21.18 0.84
N ALA A 44 -23.79 -21.29 1.04
CA ALA A 44 -24.40 -22.37 1.82
C ALA A 44 -24.32 -23.70 1.07
N GLU A 45 -24.63 -23.71 -0.22
CA GLU A 45 -24.50 -24.90 -1.08
C GLU A 45 -23.02 -25.32 -1.19
N ALA A 46 -22.12 -24.38 -1.47
CA ALA A 46 -20.69 -24.66 -1.55
C ALA A 46 -20.16 -25.30 -0.26
N LYS A 47 -20.48 -24.73 0.91
CA LYS A 47 -20.09 -25.28 2.22
C LYS A 47 -20.64 -26.68 2.46
N LYS A 48 -21.90 -26.93 2.10
CA LYS A 48 -22.52 -28.24 2.25
C LYS A 48 -21.74 -29.30 1.46
N ILE A 49 -21.46 -29.04 0.19
CA ILE A 49 -20.72 -29.97 -0.67
C ILE A 49 -19.30 -30.20 -0.13
N LEU A 50 -18.60 -29.13 0.26
CA LEU A 50 -17.25 -29.24 0.83
C LEU A 50 -17.22 -30.02 2.14
N THR A 51 -18.24 -29.85 3.01
CA THR A 51 -18.35 -30.60 4.27
C THR A 51 -18.52 -32.08 3.97
N GLU A 52 -19.46 -32.46 3.09
CA GLU A 52 -19.70 -33.85 2.70
C GLU A 52 -18.44 -34.53 2.12
N LEU A 53 -17.58 -33.77 1.44
CA LEU A 53 -16.30 -34.26 0.94
C LEU A 53 -15.26 -34.43 2.05
N LEU A 54 -15.13 -33.44 2.95
CA LEU A 54 -14.16 -33.50 4.03
C LEU A 54 -14.54 -34.54 5.11
N ASP A 55 -15.81 -34.88 5.29
CA ASP A 55 -16.23 -35.97 6.16
C ASP A 55 -15.62 -37.31 5.70
N LYS A 56 -15.25 -37.43 4.43
CA LYS A 56 -14.58 -38.58 3.82
C LYS A 56 -13.10 -38.32 3.53
N LYS A 57 -12.47 -37.41 4.24
CA LYS A 57 -11.09 -36.94 3.94
C LYS A 57 -10.06 -38.08 3.87
N ASP A 58 -10.24 -39.16 4.66
CA ASP A 58 -9.32 -40.28 4.69
C ASP A 58 -9.38 -41.15 3.42
N GLU A 59 -10.45 -41.05 2.63
CA GLU A 59 -10.60 -41.68 1.32
C GLU A 59 -10.06 -40.81 0.17
N LEU A 60 -9.78 -39.50 0.43
CA LEU A 60 -9.33 -38.56 -0.57
C LEU A 60 -7.81 -38.59 -0.71
N LYS A 61 -7.34 -38.35 -1.94
CA LYS A 61 -5.92 -38.09 -2.19
C LYS A 61 -5.50 -36.75 -1.59
N SER A 62 -4.23 -36.61 -1.26
CA SER A 62 -3.67 -35.38 -0.73
C SER A 62 -3.95 -34.16 -1.63
N TYR A 63 -3.79 -34.30 -2.95
CA TYR A 63 -4.14 -33.24 -3.88
C TYR A 63 -5.62 -32.86 -3.82
N ASP A 64 -6.54 -33.84 -3.72
CA ASP A 64 -7.96 -33.54 -3.61
C ASP A 64 -8.24 -32.72 -2.32
N ARG A 65 -7.65 -33.13 -1.19
CA ARG A 65 -7.79 -32.39 0.08
C ARG A 65 -7.23 -30.97 -0.02
N SER A 66 -6.07 -30.78 -0.67
CA SER A 66 -5.49 -29.44 -0.84
C SER A 66 -6.42 -28.50 -1.59
N VAL A 67 -7.11 -28.97 -2.62
CA VAL A 67 -8.11 -28.19 -3.37
C VAL A 67 -9.32 -27.86 -2.49
N LEU A 68 -9.82 -28.82 -1.69
CA LEU A 68 -10.94 -28.55 -0.79
C LEU A 68 -10.58 -27.50 0.28
N TRP A 69 -9.39 -27.60 0.87
CA TRP A 69 -8.91 -26.61 1.82
C TRP A 69 -8.75 -25.21 1.20
N ASN A 70 -8.33 -25.13 -0.07
CA ASN A 70 -8.28 -23.86 -0.78
C ASN A 70 -9.68 -23.21 -0.89
N TYR A 71 -10.71 -23.97 -1.27
CA TYR A 71 -12.08 -23.43 -1.32
C TYR A 71 -12.62 -23.05 0.07
N TRP A 72 -12.32 -23.81 1.12
CA TRP A 72 -12.67 -23.44 2.47
C TRP A 72 -11.98 -22.14 2.90
N GLY A 73 -10.69 -22.00 2.59
CA GLY A 73 -9.94 -20.77 2.83
C GLY A 73 -10.58 -19.56 2.16
N TYR A 74 -10.92 -19.71 0.87
CA TYR A 74 -11.59 -18.66 0.09
C TYR A 74 -12.96 -18.29 0.69
N ILE A 75 -13.82 -19.25 1.00
CA ILE A 75 -15.14 -19.01 1.57
C ILE A 75 -15.04 -18.29 2.92
N TYR A 76 -14.19 -18.77 3.82
CA TYR A 76 -14.02 -18.12 5.12
C TYR A 76 -13.40 -16.73 4.99
N PHE A 77 -12.50 -16.52 4.04
CA PHE A 77 -11.95 -15.20 3.75
C PHE A 77 -13.04 -14.24 3.26
N SER A 78 -13.91 -14.67 2.34
CA SER A 78 -15.02 -13.88 1.82
C SER A 78 -16.06 -13.54 2.89
N GLU A 79 -16.20 -14.37 3.93
CA GLU A 79 -17.04 -14.13 5.09
C GLU A 79 -16.34 -13.35 6.22
N GLU A 80 -15.13 -12.85 5.98
CA GLU A 80 -14.30 -12.14 6.95
C GLU A 80 -13.96 -12.99 8.20
N ASN A 81 -14.14 -14.32 8.11
CA ASN A 81 -13.79 -15.24 9.17
C ASN A 81 -12.31 -15.63 9.04
N TYR A 82 -11.45 -14.69 9.33
CA TYR A 82 -10.01 -14.81 9.09
C TYR A 82 -9.36 -15.97 9.88
N ASP A 83 -9.82 -16.27 11.08
CA ASP A 83 -9.26 -17.39 11.86
C ASP A 83 -9.51 -18.73 11.17
N ARG A 84 -10.71 -18.95 10.66
CA ARG A 84 -11.03 -20.18 9.92
C ARG A 84 -10.36 -20.21 8.54
N ALA A 85 -10.25 -19.06 7.89
CA ALA A 85 -9.50 -18.94 6.63
C ALA A 85 -8.05 -19.34 6.84
N MET A 86 -7.38 -18.80 7.87
CA MET A 86 -6.00 -19.15 8.22
C MET A 86 -5.85 -20.65 8.50
N TYR A 87 -6.75 -21.23 9.30
CA TYR A 87 -6.75 -22.65 9.56
C TYR A 87 -6.84 -23.48 8.27
N ALA A 88 -7.75 -23.12 7.35
CA ALA A 88 -7.91 -23.85 6.10
C ALA A 88 -6.65 -23.78 5.22
N TYR A 89 -6.02 -22.60 5.09
CA TYR A 89 -4.77 -22.46 4.35
C TYR A 89 -3.60 -23.19 5.04
N GLU A 90 -3.54 -23.22 6.37
CA GLU A 90 -2.56 -24.03 7.11
C GLU A 90 -2.74 -25.52 6.81
N GLN A 91 -3.98 -26.03 6.79
CA GLN A 91 -4.26 -27.42 6.42
C GLN A 91 -3.81 -27.71 4.97
N LEU A 92 -4.09 -26.80 4.02
CA LEU A 92 -3.61 -26.93 2.65
C LEU A 92 -2.10 -27.12 2.60
N LEU A 93 -1.34 -26.31 3.35
CA LEU A 93 0.12 -26.37 3.36
C LEU A 93 0.68 -27.67 3.96
N THR A 94 -0.12 -28.43 4.73
CA THR A 94 0.27 -29.77 5.24
C THR A 94 0.12 -30.88 4.20
N GLU A 95 -0.60 -30.62 3.09
CA GLU A 95 -0.86 -31.62 2.06
C GLU A 95 0.35 -31.78 1.12
N PRO A 96 1.01 -32.96 1.10
CA PRO A 96 2.26 -33.14 0.34
C PRO A 96 2.12 -33.03 -1.17
N ASP A 97 0.92 -33.30 -1.71
CA ASP A 97 0.66 -33.23 -3.16
C ASP A 97 0.02 -31.86 -3.57
N ALA A 98 -0.02 -30.88 -2.65
CA ALA A 98 -0.46 -29.54 -3.03
C ALA A 98 0.48 -28.96 -4.08
N THR A 99 -0.10 -28.47 -5.19
CA THR A 99 0.70 -27.89 -6.28
C THR A 99 1.37 -26.58 -5.87
N ILE A 100 2.47 -26.23 -6.53
CA ILE A 100 3.20 -24.97 -6.28
C ILE A 100 2.25 -23.76 -6.35
N PRO A 101 1.36 -23.59 -7.35
CA PRO A 101 0.44 -22.47 -7.38
C PRO A 101 -0.51 -22.41 -6.16
N LEU A 102 -1.03 -23.55 -5.71
CA LEU A 102 -1.89 -23.61 -4.52
C LEU A 102 -1.12 -23.26 -3.25
N ARG A 103 0.10 -23.79 -3.10
CA ARG A 103 0.97 -23.50 -1.96
C ARG A 103 1.34 -22.04 -1.89
N THR A 104 1.85 -21.50 -3.00
CA THR A 104 2.33 -20.11 -3.05
C THR A 104 1.19 -19.10 -2.85
N SER A 105 0.01 -19.33 -3.44
CA SER A 105 -1.15 -18.47 -3.19
C SER A 105 -1.61 -18.53 -1.73
N SER A 106 -1.61 -19.72 -1.12
CA SER A 106 -1.98 -19.91 0.28
C SER A 106 -0.96 -19.30 1.24
N LEU A 107 0.34 -19.44 0.98
CA LEU A 107 1.40 -18.80 1.76
C LEU A 107 1.25 -17.28 1.77
N LEU A 108 1.02 -16.68 0.60
CA LEU A 108 0.86 -15.25 0.47
C LEU A 108 -0.39 -14.75 1.20
N THR A 109 -1.53 -15.41 1.01
CA THR A 109 -2.79 -15.05 1.69
C THR A 109 -2.64 -15.20 3.22
N LEU A 110 -2.05 -16.32 3.67
CA LEU A 110 -1.82 -16.58 5.07
C LEU A 110 -0.85 -15.56 5.70
N ALA A 111 0.18 -15.15 4.96
CA ALA A 111 1.09 -14.09 5.36
C ALA A 111 0.33 -12.76 5.56
N GLN A 112 -0.47 -12.35 4.58
CA GLN A 112 -1.26 -11.12 4.65
C GLN A 112 -2.23 -11.12 5.83
N LEU A 113 -2.94 -12.25 6.07
CA LEU A 113 -3.84 -12.39 7.20
C LEU A 113 -3.11 -12.30 8.54
N ASN A 114 -1.91 -12.88 8.66
CA ASN A 114 -1.10 -12.74 9.86
C ASN A 114 -0.63 -11.30 10.08
N LEU A 115 -0.26 -10.57 9.01
CA LEU A 115 0.12 -9.17 9.10
C LEU A 115 -1.06 -8.28 9.54
N VAL A 116 -2.27 -8.52 9.01
CA VAL A 116 -3.50 -7.81 9.44
C VAL A 116 -3.79 -8.06 10.93
N LYS A 117 -3.47 -9.25 11.44
CA LYS A 117 -3.61 -9.60 12.87
C LYS A 117 -2.40 -9.20 13.73
N GLU A 118 -1.48 -8.44 13.18
CA GLU A 118 -0.24 -7.99 13.86
C GLU A 118 0.66 -9.14 14.32
N ASN A 119 0.49 -10.34 13.76
CA ASN A 119 1.37 -11.48 13.96
C ASN A 119 2.62 -11.35 13.07
N TRP A 120 3.40 -10.29 13.27
CA TRP A 120 4.48 -9.86 12.37
C TRP A 120 5.48 -10.96 12.07
N ASP A 121 5.98 -11.67 13.08
CA ASP A 121 6.98 -12.73 12.90
C ASP A 121 6.46 -13.86 12.01
N LYS A 122 5.24 -14.30 12.24
CA LYS A 122 4.63 -15.36 11.45
C LYS A 122 4.36 -14.90 10.03
N GLY A 123 3.83 -13.68 9.85
CA GLY A 123 3.60 -13.08 8.55
C GLY A 123 4.89 -12.97 7.73
N ILE A 124 5.96 -12.44 8.32
CA ILE A 124 7.28 -12.32 7.68
C ILE A 124 7.84 -13.70 7.29
N ASN A 125 7.80 -14.68 8.19
CA ASN A 125 8.27 -16.03 7.89
C ASN A 125 7.51 -16.66 6.71
N LEU A 126 6.21 -16.46 6.63
CA LEU A 126 5.39 -16.93 5.51
C LEU A 126 5.72 -16.21 4.19
N ILE A 127 6.03 -14.92 4.22
CA ILE A 127 6.51 -14.18 3.03
C ILE A 127 7.84 -14.79 2.57
N LEU A 128 8.77 -15.04 3.48
CA LEU A 128 10.07 -15.64 3.14
C LEU A 128 9.91 -17.05 2.55
N GLN A 129 9.04 -17.89 3.14
CA GLN A 129 8.72 -19.20 2.57
C GLN A 129 8.11 -19.09 1.18
N TRP A 130 7.20 -18.13 0.98
CA TRP A 130 6.62 -17.85 -0.32
C TRP A 130 7.67 -17.42 -1.34
N MET A 131 8.60 -16.54 -0.97
CA MET A 131 9.71 -16.11 -1.83
C MET A 131 10.64 -17.26 -2.22
N ASP A 132 10.82 -18.26 -1.36
CA ASP A 132 11.62 -19.45 -1.65
C ASP A 132 10.93 -20.44 -2.63
N GLU A 133 9.59 -20.42 -2.68
CA GLU A 133 8.79 -21.35 -3.52
C GLU A 133 8.41 -20.76 -4.89
N VAL A 134 8.47 -19.43 -5.09
CA VAL A 134 8.13 -18.81 -6.38
C VAL A 134 9.29 -18.86 -7.37
N GLU A 135 8.97 -18.97 -8.66
CA GLU A 135 10.00 -19.04 -9.73
C GLU A 135 10.79 -17.73 -9.87
N SER A 136 10.15 -16.59 -9.59
CA SER A 136 10.80 -15.28 -9.66
C SER A 136 10.32 -14.39 -8.52
N ILE A 137 11.28 -13.77 -7.84
CA ILE A 137 11.02 -12.77 -6.82
C ILE A 137 10.91 -11.41 -7.52
N THR A 138 9.80 -10.72 -7.32
CA THR A 138 9.52 -9.43 -7.96
C THR A 138 9.83 -8.26 -7.04
N ALA A 139 9.92 -7.06 -7.60
CA ALA A 139 10.01 -5.83 -6.84
C ALA A 139 8.87 -5.69 -5.80
N GLN A 140 7.65 -6.12 -6.16
CA GLN A 140 6.49 -6.11 -5.26
C GLN A 140 6.66 -7.06 -4.05
N SER A 141 7.37 -8.18 -4.21
CA SER A 141 7.67 -9.12 -3.12
C SER A 141 8.52 -8.47 -2.03
N TYR A 142 9.57 -7.77 -2.45
CA TYR A 142 10.43 -7.04 -1.51
C TYR A 142 9.73 -5.83 -0.88
N TYR A 143 8.85 -5.14 -1.61
CA TYR A 143 8.00 -4.10 -1.01
C TYR A 143 7.10 -4.66 0.10
N LEU A 144 6.47 -5.82 -0.13
CA LEU A 144 5.64 -6.47 0.89
C LEU A 144 6.46 -6.84 2.13
N LEU A 145 7.64 -7.44 1.91
CA LEU A 145 8.56 -7.80 2.98
C LEU A 145 9.05 -6.57 3.76
N GLY A 146 9.45 -5.51 3.04
CA GLY A 146 9.87 -4.24 3.64
C GLY A 146 8.77 -3.58 4.47
N SER A 147 7.53 -3.59 3.97
CA SER A 147 6.37 -3.09 4.71
C SER A 147 6.11 -3.88 5.99
N ALA A 148 6.23 -5.21 5.94
CA ALA A 148 6.06 -6.07 7.10
C ALA A 148 7.15 -5.84 8.15
N TYR A 149 8.41 -5.70 7.73
CA TYR A 149 9.50 -5.36 8.65
C TYR A 149 9.34 -3.95 9.25
N PHE A 150 8.83 -2.99 8.48
CA PHE A 150 8.56 -1.65 8.99
C PHE A 150 7.50 -1.67 10.09
N GLN A 151 6.40 -2.38 9.89
CA GLN A 151 5.35 -2.53 10.90
C GLN A 151 5.86 -3.26 12.16
N LYS A 152 6.78 -4.20 11.99
CA LYS A 152 7.48 -4.86 13.12
C LYS A 152 8.51 -3.97 13.81
N GLU A 153 8.79 -2.77 13.29
CA GLU A 153 9.85 -1.86 13.73
C GLU A 153 11.30 -2.40 13.52
N ASP A 154 11.48 -3.41 12.67
CA ASP A 154 12.82 -3.83 12.20
C ASP A 154 13.22 -2.94 11.00
N PHE A 155 13.53 -1.68 11.29
CA PHE A 155 13.79 -0.66 10.27
C PHE A 155 15.06 -0.94 9.46
N VAL A 156 15.99 -1.73 9.97
CA VAL A 156 17.20 -2.14 9.23
C VAL A 156 16.81 -3.06 8.09
N LYS A 157 16.01 -4.10 8.38
CA LYS A 157 15.54 -5.03 7.35
C LYS A 157 14.50 -4.39 6.44
N ALA A 158 13.64 -3.53 6.98
CA ALA A 158 12.69 -2.75 6.20
C ALA A 158 13.40 -1.94 5.12
N ARG A 159 14.43 -1.16 5.52
CA ARG A 159 15.25 -0.38 4.58
C ARG A 159 15.86 -1.26 3.50
N SER A 160 16.57 -2.33 3.89
CA SER A 160 17.24 -3.21 2.91
C SER A 160 16.25 -3.84 1.93
N SER A 161 15.07 -4.25 2.40
CA SER A 161 14.01 -4.78 1.53
C SER A 161 13.46 -3.72 0.59
N MET A 162 13.30 -2.48 1.06
CA MET A 162 12.81 -1.38 0.22
C MET A 162 13.84 -0.94 -0.83
N GLU A 163 15.12 -0.90 -0.48
CA GLU A 163 16.22 -0.64 -1.42
C GLU A 163 16.23 -1.69 -2.54
N GLU A 164 16.05 -2.97 -2.18
CA GLU A 164 16.00 -4.06 -3.16
C GLU A 164 14.73 -4.00 -4.03
N ALA A 165 13.57 -3.65 -3.45
CA ALA A 165 12.34 -3.45 -4.20
C ALA A 165 12.50 -2.36 -5.28
N ILE A 166 13.12 -1.22 -4.92
CA ILE A 166 13.35 -0.11 -5.85
C ILE A 166 14.36 -0.50 -6.93
N ARG A 167 15.46 -1.16 -6.53
CA ARG A 167 16.48 -1.65 -7.46
C ARG A 167 15.90 -2.58 -8.53
N LEU A 168 15.10 -3.56 -8.12
CA LEU A 168 14.44 -4.49 -9.05
C LEU A 168 13.44 -3.78 -9.95
N ALA A 169 12.64 -2.84 -9.43
CA ALA A 169 11.71 -2.08 -10.24
C ALA A 169 12.43 -1.27 -11.34
N ASP A 170 13.56 -0.68 -11.01
CA ASP A 170 14.38 0.07 -11.97
C ASP A 170 15.00 -0.87 -13.03
N GLU A 171 15.48 -2.05 -12.65
CA GLU A 171 16.02 -3.05 -13.58
C GLU A 171 14.95 -3.62 -14.52
N GLU A 172 13.73 -3.82 -14.04
CA GLU A 172 12.59 -4.26 -14.82
C GLU A 172 11.97 -3.14 -15.68
N GLY A 173 12.48 -1.91 -15.56
CA GLY A 173 12.01 -0.74 -16.29
C GLY A 173 10.65 -0.21 -15.81
N TYR A 174 10.22 -0.56 -14.61
CA TYR A 174 9.01 -0.01 -14.01
C TYR A 174 9.30 1.30 -13.32
N ARG A 175 8.35 2.22 -13.46
CA ARG A 175 8.37 3.41 -12.62
C ARG A 175 7.99 3.01 -11.19
N THR A 176 8.97 3.11 -10.28
CA THR A 176 8.76 2.84 -8.84
C THR A 176 7.60 3.69 -8.29
N ARG A 177 6.70 3.08 -7.54
CA ARG A 177 5.53 3.75 -7.00
C ARG A 177 5.90 4.75 -5.90
N GLU A 178 5.14 5.83 -5.81
CA GLU A 178 5.33 6.89 -4.83
C GLU A 178 5.49 6.37 -3.38
N ASN A 179 4.59 5.49 -2.96
CA ASN A 179 4.57 4.95 -1.60
C ASN A 179 5.82 4.13 -1.23
N TRP A 180 6.57 3.62 -2.20
CA TRP A 180 7.82 2.90 -1.94
C TRP A 180 8.92 3.86 -1.50
N TYR A 181 9.05 4.99 -2.19
CA TYR A 181 9.98 6.04 -1.79
C TYR A 181 9.61 6.64 -0.44
N VAL A 182 8.31 6.84 -0.17
CA VAL A 182 7.82 7.35 1.12
C VAL A 182 8.19 6.40 2.24
N LEU A 183 8.00 5.10 2.06
CA LEU A 183 8.35 4.10 3.06
C LEU A 183 9.87 4.02 3.28
N LEU A 184 10.67 4.10 2.22
CA LEU A 184 12.14 4.13 2.34
C LEU A 184 12.61 5.38 3.11
N ALA A 185 12.05 6.55 2.81
CA ALA A 185 12.36 7.78 3.56
C ALA A 185 11.99 7.67 5.04
N ALA A 186 10.85 7.02 5.35
CA ALA A 186 10.44 6.75 6.73
C ALA A 186 11.41 5.80 7.43
N CYS A 187 11.92 4.76 6.75
CA CYS A 187 12.96 3.89 7.32
C CYS A 187 14.20 4.68 7.74
N PHE A 188 14.68 5.60 6.90
CA PHE A 188 15.83 6.44 7.25
C PHE A 188 15.53 7.39 8.42
N SER A 189 14.30 7.93 8.53
CA SER A 189 13.89 8.73 9.70
C SER A 189 13.96 7.94 10.98
N GLU A 190 13.35 6.76 11.03
CA GLU A 190 13.31 5.90 12.20
C GLU A 190 14.73 5.44 12.62
N LEU A 191 15.55 5.04 11.65
CA LEU A 191 16.94 4.63 11.91
C LEU A 191 17.78 5.79 12.49
N LYS A 192 17.55 7.02 12.03
CA LYS A 192 18.17 8.23 12.56
C LYS A 192 17.70 8.52 13.99
N GLU A 193 16.40 8.50 14.24
CA GLU A 193 15.80 8.76 15.56
C GLU A 193 16.26 7.74 16.60
N LYS A 194 16.31 6.46 16.21
CA LYS A 194 16.83 5.38 17.08
C LYS A 194 18.38 5.37 17.16
N LYS A 195 19.06 6.31 16.50
CA LYS A 195 20.54 6.45 16.49
C LYS A 195 21.26 5.20 15.99
N ILE A 196 20.62 4.41 15.13
CA ILE A 196 21.21 3.22 14.48
C ILE A 196 22.16 3.66 13.36
N ILE A 197 21.83 4.78 12.70
CA ILE A 197 22.67 5.41 11.67
C ILE A 197 22.95 6.86 12.03
N GLY A 198 24.04 7.41 11.47
CA GLY A 198 24.39 8.82 11.64
C GLY A 198 23.38 9.76 11.00
N ALA A 199 23.13 10.91 11.64
CA ALA A 199 22.17 11.89 11.15
C ALA A 199 22.52 12.41 9.74
N THR A 200 23.78 12.74 9.50
CA THR A 200 24.25 13.21 8.18
C THR A 200 23.97 12.20 7.08
N PHE A 201 24.31 10.94 7.31
CA PHE A 201 24.04 9.86 6.34
C PHE A 201 22.55 9.72 6.06
N ALA A 202 21.71 9.73 7.10
CA ALA A 202 20.26 9.62 6.93
C ALA A 202 19.69 10.79 6.11
N LEU A 203 20.14 12.02 6.38
CA LEU A 203 19.70 13.21 5.66
C LEU A 203 20.14 13.18 4.19
N GLU A 204 21.36 12.72 3.89
CA GLU A 204 21.83 12.56 2.51
C GLU A 204 20.97 11.55 1.71
N GLN A 205 20.61 10.42 2.34
CA GLN A 205 19.74 9.44 1.70
C GLN A 205 18.33 9.98 1.49
N GLN A 206 17.76 10.63 2.51
CA GLN A 206 16.44 11.26 2.41
C GLN A 206 16.41 12.36 1.36
N LEU A 207 17.48 13.13 1.23
CA LEU A 207 17.62 14.16 0.19
C LEU A 207 17.37 13.57 -1.20
N GLY A 208 18.13 12.54 -1.58
CA GLY A 208 17.98 11.89 -2.89
C GLY A 208 16.56 11.33 -3.10
N ILE A 209 15.95 10.76 -2.06
CA ILE A 209 14.59 10.24 -2.14
C ILE A 209 13.58 11.39 -2.38
N TYR A 210 13.69 12.50 -1.63
CA TYR A 210 12.76 13.62 -1.79
C TYR A 210 12.96 14.38 -3.11
N GLU A 211 14.17 14.45 -3.64
CA GLU A 211 14.43 14.95 -5.00
C GLU A 211 13.69 14.13 -6.05
N ILE A 212 13.72 12.80 -5.95
CA ILE A 212 12.93 11.91 -6.81
C ILE A 212 11.44 12.18 -6.66
N LEU A 213 10.94 12.26 -5.41
CA LEU A 213 9.53 12.50 -5.13
C LEU A 213 9.04 13.86 -5.66
N VAL A 214 9.81 14.92 -5.50
CA VAL A 214 9.49 16.25 -6.03
C VAL A 214 9.44 16.26 -7.55
N ASN A 215 10.34 15.54 -8.21
CA ASN A 215 10.41 15.49 -9.67
C ASN A 215 9.29 14.67 -10.30
N TYR A 216 9.00 13.49 -9.73
CA TYR A 216 8.05 12.55 -10.33
C TYR A 216 6.64 12.61 -9.72
N TYR A 217 6.51 13.07 -8.47
CA TYR A 217 5.27 13.15 -7.72
C TYR A 217 5.14 14.52 -7.03
N PRO A 218 5.05 15.64 -7.77
CA PRO A 218 5.19 17.00 -7.24
C PRO A 218 4.02 17.37 -6.31
N LYS A 219 4.04 16.90 -5.07
CA LYS A 219 3.08 17.22 -4.00
C LYS A 219 3.73 18.16 -2.99
N LYS A 220 2.96 19.08 -2.44
CA LYS A 220 3.40 20.04 -1.41
C LYS A 220 4.25 19.38 -0.32
N ILE A 221 3.80 18.24 0.20
CA ILE A 221 4.48 17.56 1.31
C ILE A 221 5.94 17.23 0.99
N TYR A 222 6.24 16.84 -0.25
CA TYR A 222 7.61 16.47 -0.64
C TYR A 222 8.52 17.68 -0.81
N PHE A 223 8.00 18.82 -1.27
CA PHE A 223 8.76 20.08 -1.26
C PHE A 223 9.09 20.52 0.15
N LEU A 224 8.16 20.39 1.09
CA LEU A 224 8.39 20.72 2.49
C LEU A 224 9.39 19.77 3.15
N GLN A 225 9.31 18.46 2.87
CA GLN A 225 10.28 17.49 3.37
C GLN A 225 11.67 17.73 2.78
N LEU A 226 11.78 17.96 1.48
CA LEU A 226 13.04 18.31 0.81
C LEU A 226 13.64 19.59 1.41
N GLY A 227 12.85 20.64 1.51
CA GLY A 227 13.27 21.89 2.12
C GLY A 227 13.73 21.75 3.56
N GLY A 228 12.96 21.01 4.37
CA GLY A 228 13.32 20.71 5.76
C GLY A 228 14.60 19.87 5.89
N THR A 229 14.87 19.00 4.93
CA THR A 229 16.12 18.22 4.87
C THR A 229 17.30 19.15 4.55
N TYR A 230 17.17 20.05 3.57
CA TYR A 230 18.20 21.06 3.29
C TYR A 230 18.46 21.95 4.49
N GLN A 231 17.41 22.40 5.18
CA GLN A 231 17.54 23.22 6.40
C GLN A 231 18.31 22.48 7.50
N GLN A 232 18.03 21.19 7.73
CA GLN A 232 18.77 20.39 8.71
C GLN A 232 20.24 20.16 8.33
N MET A 233 20.60 20.35 7.07
CA MET A 233 21.96 20.25 6.56
C MET A 233 22.65 21.62 6.43
N ASP A 234 22.07 22.68 6.97
CA ASP A 234 22.54 24.07 6.86
C ASP A 234 22.71 24.56 5.40
N ARG A 235 21.90 24.02 4.47
CA ARG A 235 21.89 24.35 3.04
C ARG A 235 20.76 25.34 2.74
N GLU A 236 20.89 26.56 3.22
CA GLU A 236 19.83 27.60 3.17
C GLU A 236 19.46 28.00 1.72
N GLU A 237 20.43 28.03 0.81
CA GLU A 237 20.18 28.37 -0.61
C GLU A 237 19.30 27.33 -1.29
N ASP A 238 19.59 26.05 -1.09
CA ASP A 238 18.78 24.93 -1.63
C ASP A 238 17.39 24.89 -0.98
N TYR A 239 17.29 25.20 0.30
CA TYR A 239 16.00 25.36 0.99
C TYR A 239 15.16 26.47 0.35
N MET A 240 15.75 27.64 0.12
CA MET A 240 15.08 28.77 -0.55
C MET A 240 14.62 28.38 -1.96
N ILE A 241 15.50 27.76 -2.77
CA ILE A 241 15.18 27.32 -4.13
C ILE A 241 13.99 26.32 -4.10
N THR A 242 14.00 25.38 -3.16
CA THR A 242 12.94 24.39 -3.00
C THR A 242 11.59 25.02 -2.64
N LEU A 243 11.57 25.95 -1.68
CA LEU A 243 10.34 26.66 -1.32
C LEU A 243 9.86 27.56 -2.47
N LYS A 244 10.78 28.20 -3.19
CA LYS A 244 10.44 28.99 -4.38
C LYS A 244 9.80 28.13 -5.47
N ALA A 245 10.33 26.94 -5.73
CA ALA A 245 9.74 25.99 -6.66
C ALA A 245 8.33 25.55 -6.24
N ALA A 246 8.11 25.33 -4.93
CA ALA A 246 6.77 25.05 -4.39
C ALA A 246 5.81 26.23 -4.58
N PHE A 247 6.30 27.46 -4.35
CA PHE A 247 5.53 28.68 -4.58
C PHE A 247 5.14 28.86 -6.06
N GLU A 248 6.08 28.70 -7.00
CA GLU A 248 5.84 28.79 -8.44
C GLU A 248 4.84 27.74 -8.96
N LYS A 249 4.72 26.60 -8.25
CA LYS A 249 3.71 25.56 -8.51
C LYS A 249 2.38 25.78 -7.79
N ASP A 250 2.21 26.91 -7.09
CA ASP A 250 1.04 27.26 -6.29
C ASP A 250 0.73 26.26 -5.16
N LEU A 251 1.74 25.59 -4.63
CA LEU A 251 1.60 24.55 -3.60
C LEU A 251 1.60 25.10 -2.16
N LEU A 252 2.07 26.34 -1.93
CA LEU A 252 2.08 26.94 -0.60
C LEU A 252 0.68 27.44 -0.24
N ASP A 253 0.23 27.14 0.97
CA ASP A 253 -1.13 27.48 1.45
C ASP A 253 -1.15 27.94 2.92
N LYS A 254 0.02 28.05 3.58
CA LYS A 254 0.13 28.49 4.97
C LYS A 254 0.97 29.77 5.07
N GLU A 255 0.54 30.66 5.97
CA GLU A 255 1.24 31.93 6.26
C GLU A 255 2.73 31.73 6.51
N GLY A 256 3.09 30.79 7.40
CA GLY A 256 4.49 30.51 7.74
C GLY A 256 5.37 30.12 6.54
N GLU A 257 4.81 29.48 5.51
CA GLU A 257 5.54 29.07 4.32
C GLU A 257 5.91 30.29 3.45
N TYR A 258 4.97 31.24 3.29
CA TYR A 258 5.21 32.50 2.58
C TYR A 258 6.22 33.38 3.31
N LEU A 259 6.09 33.46 4.65
CA LEU A 259 7.00 34.23 5.49
C LEU A 259 8.41 33.65 5.46
N ALA A 260 8.55 32.32 5.57
CA ALA A 260 9.84 31.63 5.48
C ALA A 260 10.53 31.88 4.12
N LEU A 261 9.79 31.73 3.01
CA LEU A 261 10.34 32.01 1.68
C LEU A 261 10.74 33.49 1.54
N ALA A 262 9.89 34.42 1.97
CA ALA A 262 10.21 35.85 1.88
C ALA A 262 11.45 36.21 2.72
N GLN A 263 11.59 35.65 3.92
CA GLN A 263 12.76 35.84 4.75
C GLN A 263 14.04 35.32 4.11
N LEU A 264 14.02 34.11 3.55
CA LEU A 264 15.16 33.53 2.84
C LEU A 264 15.56 34.36 1.62
N LEU A 265 14.58 34.86 0.86
CA LEU A 265 14.82 35.75 -0.28
C LEU A 265 15.43 37.08 0.14
N LEU A 266 15.03 37.65 1.29
CA LEU A 266 15.65 38.88 1.83
C LEU A 266 17.09 38.62 2.26
N LEU A 267 17.38 37.53 2.92
CA LEU A 267 18.72 37.10 3.31
C LEU A 267 19.63 36.93 2.07
N SER A 268 19.06 36.38 1.00
CA SER A 268 19.75 36.26 -0.31
C SER A 268 19.79 37.55 -1.13
N LYS A 269 19.50 38.69 -0.50
CA LYS A 269 19.50 40.02 -1.13
C LYS A 269 18.58 40.16 -2.35
N ASN A 270 17.45 39.49 -2.32
CA ASN A 270 16.43 39.49 -3.36
C ASN A 270 15.07 40.06 -2.90
N PRO A 271 15.02 41.38 -2.51
CA PRO A 271 13.82 41.99 -1.92
C PRO A 271 12.64 42.07 -2.90
N TYR A 272 12.90 42.14 -4.22
CA TYR A 272 11.84 42.16 -5.20
C TYR A 272 11.01 40.85 -5.18
N TRP A 273 11.67 39.72 -5.19
CA TRP A 273 10.98 38.43 -5.09
C TRP A 273 10.32 38.24 -3.73
N ALA A 274 10.95 38.68 -2.65
CA ALA A 274 10.34 38.62 -1.32
C ALA A 274 9.00 39.39 -1.25
N ALA A 275 8.96 40.62 -1.82
CA ALA A 275 7.75 41.41 -1.92
C ALA A 275 6.66 40.70 -2.76
N ASN A 276 7.02 40.13 -3.91
CA ASN A 276 6.06 39.40 -4.75
C ASN A 276 5.46 38.19 -4.01
N VAL A 277 6.28 37.44 -3.28
CA VAL A 277 5.79 36.29 -2.47
C VAL A 277 4.80 36.75 -1.40
N LEU A 278 5.10 37.83 -0.67
CA LEU A 278 4.20 38.36 0.35
C LEU A 278 2.88 38.88 -0.24
N ILE A 279 2.94 39.64 -1.35
CA ILE A 279 1.74 40.10 -2.06
C ILE A 279 0.89 38.93 -2.55
N ALA A 280 1.53 37.87 -3.09
CA ALA A 280 0.81 36.67 -3.50
C ALA A 280 0.12 35.98 -2.31
N GLY A 281 0.79 35.88 -1.17
CA GLY A 281 0.20 35.30 0.06
C GLY A 281 -0.97 36.13 0.61
N GLN A 282 -0.93 37.46 0.53
CA GLN A 282 -2.04 38.33 0.89
C GLN A 282 -3.25 38.15 -0.04
N ASN A 283 -3.02 37.89 -1.32
CA ASN A 283 -4.08 37.70 -2.30
C ASN A 283 -4.64 36.28 -2.32
N LYS A 284 -3.87 35.30 -1.80
CA LYS A 284 -4.30 33.89 -1.80
C LYS A 284 -5.33 33.61 -0.72
N LYS A 285 -6.40 32.95 -1.14
CA LYS A 285 -7.46 32.48 -0.26
C LYS A 285 -7.44 30.95 -0.21
N VAL A 286 -7.61 30.39 0.97
CA VAL A 286 -7.70 28.94 1.20
C VAL A 286 -8.96 28.63 1.95
N VAL A 287 -9.51 27.44 1.71
CA VAL A 287 -10.66 26.92 2.45
C VAL A 287 -10.15 26.10 3.62
N ILE A 288 -10.54 26.44 4.81
CA ILE A 288 -10.21 25.70 6.03
C ILE A 288 -11.49 25.25 6.73
N LYS A 289 -11.43 24.14 7.44
CA LYS A 289 -12.54 23.74 8.34
C LYS A 289 -12.48 24.58 9.61
N ASN A 290 -13.56 25.27 9.91
CA ASN A 290 -13.71 25.98 11.17
C ASN A 290 -13.79 24.96 12.32
N GLU A 291 -12.88 25.03 13.27
CA GLU A 291 -12.78 24.07 14.38
C GLU A 291 -14.01 24.07 15.31
N LYS A 292 -14.77 25.18 15.34
CA LYS A 292 -15.94 25.31 16.20
C LYS A 292 -17.25 24.91 15.55
N SER A 293 -17.44 25.24 14.25
CA SER A 293 -18.68 24.96 13.52
C SER A 293 -18.58 23.71 12.66
N GLY A 294 -17.39 23.25 12.31
CA GLY A 294 -17.16 22.15 11.36
C GLY A 294 -17.45 22.53 9.90
N GLU A 295 -17.82 23.79 9.63
CA GLU A 295 -18.12 24.30 8.30
C GLU A 295 -16.85 24.79 7.58
N ASP A 296 -16.91 24.80 6.26
CA ASP A 296 -15.81 25.31 5.43
C ASP A 296 -15.81 26.85 5.45
N GLU A 297 -14.69 27.44 5.79
CA GLU A 297 -14.48 28.89 5.82
C GLU A 297 -13.35 29.27 4.87
N THR A 298 -13.57 30.33 4.06
CA THR A 298 -12.55 30.88 3.18
C THR A 298 -11.76 31.98 3.89
N VAL A 299 -10.46 31.75 4.11
CA VAL A 299 -9.56 32.71 4.78
C VAL A 299 -8.42 33.14 3.86
N GLN A 300 -7.89 34.35 4.09
CA GLN A 300 -6.64 34.77 3.43
C GLN A 300 -5.45 34.08 4.09
N VAL A 301 -4.46 33.70 3.28
CA VAL A 301 -3.24 33.00 3.76
C VAL A 301 -2.37 33.94 4.59
N LEU A 302 -2.17 35.19 4.13
CA LEU A 302 -1.48 36.25 4.85
C LEU A 302 -2.47 37.34 5.21
N LYS A 303 -2.43 37.82 6.45
CA LYS A 303 -3.22 38.97 6.94
C LYS A 303 -2.48 40.28 6.79
#